data_d8b7c08ed70c4f4aae0980d3f507b98f
#
_entry.id   d8b7c08ed70c4f4aae0980d3f507b98f
#
_cell.length_a   1.000
_cell.length_b   1.000
_cell.length_c   1.000
_cell.angle_alpha   90.00
_cell.angle_beta   90.00
_cell.angle_gamma   90.00
#
_symmetry.space_group_name_H-M   'P 1'
#
loop_
_entity.id
_entity.type
_entity.pdbx_description
1 polymer ?
#
loop_
_entity_poly.entity_id
_entity_poly.type
_entity_poly.pdbx_seq_one_letter_code
_entity_poly.pdbx_strand_id
1 'polypeptide(L)'
;MYSMTGYGKGVIKRDGKTITVEIKTVNHRFLDCNFKLPRTFLFVEDRVRKAISSAISRGHVDLFLTYEQTAVDEGAYTVDCELAANYLAAANKLALATGLENDLTLSSILKVPDVVTKEQAVEDEDLLAEMTVEALNAALENLKTMREREGLALKADISKKLDNIASCLEIIKEFAPQVVEDYRNALNARIAEVVSPTQVDMQRLATEVALYADHCAIDEEITRLTTHIANMRALLEADEPVGRKMDFLVQEFNRETNTIGSKANDMRITGQVLAIKNEIEKMREQAANIE
;
A
#
# COMPACT_ATOMS: atom_id res chain seq x y z
N MET A 1 13.61 6.16 -3.48
CA MET A 1 12.15 5.95 -3.65
C MET A 1 11.79 4.55 -3.18
N TYR A 2 10.82 4.41 -2.28
CA TYR A 2 10.37 3.14 -1.69
C TYR A 2 8.88 2.92 -1.96
N SER A 3 8.47 1.65 -2.10
CA SER A 3 7.05 1.30 -2.00
C SER A 3 6.60 1.32 -0.54
N MET A 4 5.35 1.70 -0.27
CA MET A 4 4.75 1.55 1.07
C MET A 4 4.32 0.11 1.36
N THR A 5 4.14 -0.72 0.35
CA THR A 5 3.83 -2.13 0.49
C THR A 5 5.10 -2.96 0.54
N GLY A 6 5.10 -4.01 1.34
CA GLY A 6 6.24 -4.90 1.44
C GLY A 6 6.04 -6.00 2.46
N TYR A 7 6.92 -6.99 2.39
CA TYR A 7 6.98 -8.12 3.30
C TYR A 7 8.45 -8.41 3.66
N GLY A 8 8.70 -8.68 4.92
CA GLY A 8 10.00 -9.09 5.41
C GLY A 8 9.87 -10.24 6.39
N LYS A 9 10.80 -11.17 6.34
CA LYS A 9 10.88 -12.32 7.24
C LYS A 9 12.29 -12.46 7.78
N GLY A 10 12.40 -12.61 9.10
CA GLY A 10 13.63 -12.95 9.80
C GLY A 10 13.44 -14.22 10.61
N VAL A 11 14.43 -15.10 10.59
CA VAL A 11 14.41 -16.37 11.34
C VAL A 11 15.74 -16.51 12.05
N ILE A 12 15.70 -16.68 13.37
CA ILE A 12 16.88 -16.95 14.20
C ILE A 12 16.68 -18.28 14.89
N LYS A 13 17.74 -19.09 14.86
CA LYS A 13 17.80 -20.41 15.53
C LYS A 13 18.98 -20.43 16.48
N ARG A 14 18.73 -20.73 17.76
CA ARG A 14 19.77 -20.86 18.79
C ARG A 14 19.28 -21.83 19.88
N ASP A 15 20.10 -22.75 20.28
CA ASP A 15 19.86 -23.70 21.40
C ASP A 15 18.51 -24.45 21.28
N GLY A 16 18.18 -24.94 20.08
CA GLY A 16 16.93 -25.67 19.83
C GLY A 16 15.68 -24.79 19.84
N LYS A 17 15.83 -23.47 19.97
CA LYS A 17 14.76 -22.47 19.90
C LYS A 17 14.79 -21.80 18.52
N THR A 18 13.62 -21.56 17.93
CA THR A 18 13.47 -20.86 16.65
C THR A 18 12.50 -19.71 16.85
N ILE A 19 12.95 -18.49 16.57
CA ILE A 19 12.11 -17.29 16.54
C ILE A 19 11.98 -16.85 15.08
N THR A 20 10.74 -16.73 14.63
CA THR A 20 10.40 -16.20 13.32
C THR A 20 9.64 -14.90 13.49
N VAL A 21 10.13 -13.82 12.87
CA VAL A 21 9.44 -12.52 12.78
C VAL A 21 9.06 -12.28 11.33
N GLU A 22 7.79 -12.02 11.11
CA GLU A 22 7.24 -11.64 9.80
C GLU A 22 6.62 -10.25 9.90
N ILE A 23 6.98 -9.37 8.98
CA ILE A 23 6.50 -7.99 8.92
C ILE A 23 5.83 -7.79 7.58
N LYS A 24 4.59 -7.29 7.59
CA LYS A 24 3.86 -6.88 6.40
C LYS A 24 3.51 -5.41 6.52
N THR A 25 3.76 -4.64 5.46
CA THR A 25 3.39 -3.23 5.41
C THR A 25 2.38 -2.99 4.28
N VAL A 26 1.42 -2.09 4.53
CA VAL A 26 0.47 -1.62 3.53
C VAL A 26 0.33 -0.10 3.65
N ASN A 27 -0.13 0.54 2.56
CA ASN A 27 -0.33 1.97 2.54
C ASN A 27 -1.32 2.41 3.63
N HIS A 28 -0.89 3.36 4.47
CA HIS A 28 -1.72 4.04 5.45
C HIS A 28 -1.21 5.45 5.70
N ARG A 29 -2.13 6.37 6.07
CA ARG A 29 -1.80 7.79 6.25
C ARG A 29 -0.82 8.06 7.39
N PHE A 30 -0.93 7.30 8.48
CA PHE A 30 -0.10 7.39 9.68
C PHE A 30 0.61 6.06 9.91
N LEU A 31 1.65 6.07 10.74
CA LEU A 31 2.22 4.83 11.24
C LEU A 31 1.23 4.19 12.22
N ASP A 32 0.71 3.05 11.84
CA ASP A 32 -0.17 2.21 12.66
C ASP A 32 0.44 0.81 12.76
N CYS A 33 0.63 0.32 13.98
CA CYS A 33 1.32 -0.93 14.22
C CYS A 33 0.43 -1.92 14.96
N ASN A 34 0.25 -3.08 14.40
CA ASN A 34 -0.49 -4.19 14.99
C ASN A 34 0.48 -5.35 15.25
N PHE A 35 0.69 -5.69 16.52
CA PHE A 35 1.63 -6.74 16.92
C PHE A 35 0.87 -7.98 17.37
N LYS A 36 1.16 -9.10 16.75
CA LYS A 36 0.66 -10.42 17.12
C LYS A 36 1.80 -11.22 17.75
N LEU A 37 1.97 -11.03 19.05
CA LEU A 37 2.99 -11.66 19.87
C LEU A 37 2.35 -12.76 20.72
N PRO A 38 3.00 -13.93 20.92
CA PRO A 38 2.63 -14.89 21.97
C PRO A 38 2.71 -14.19 23.35
N ARG A 39 1.88 -14.61 24.30
CA ARG A 39 1.84 -14.00 25.66
C ARG A 39 3.20 -14.02 26.37
N THR A 40 4.00 -15.01 26.11
CA THR A 40 5.37 -15.17 26.65
C THR A 40 6.35 -14.14 26.09
N PHE A 41 6.00 -13.37 25.05
CA PHE A 41 6.85 -12.36 24.40
C PHE A 41 6.35 -10.93 24.59
N LEU A 42 5.40 -10.67 25.49
CA LEU A 42 4.90 -9.32 25.74
C LEU A 42 5.99 -8.38 26.26
N PHE A 43 6.99 -8.91 26.97
CA PHE A 43 8.11 -8.13 27.50
C PHE A 43 9.00 -7.48 26.40
N VAL A 44 8.97 -7.96 25.16
CA VAL A 44 9.74 -7.37 24.05
C VAL A 44 8.95 -6.34 23.23
N GLU A 45 7.65 -6.15 23.46
CA GLU A 45 6.78 -5.29 22.65
C GLU A 45 7.32 -3.87 22.49
N ASP A 46 7.78 -3.25 23.56
CA ASP A 46 8.34 -1.90 23.53
C ASP A 46 9.62 -1.81 22.67
N ARG A 47 10.48 -2.83 22.72
CA ARG A 47 11.70 -2.90 21.91
C ARG A 47 11.35 -3.04 20.42
N VAL A 48 10.38 -3.90 20.11
CA VAL A 48 9.85 -4.10 18.76
C VAL A 48 9.24 -2.80 18.22
N ARG A 49 8.39 -2.13 19.01
CA ARG A 49 7.75 -0.87 18.66
C ARG A 49 8.76 0.22 18.33
N LYS A 50 9.79 0.39 19.16
CA LYS A 50 10.87 1.36 18.93
C LYS A 50 11.65 1.07 17.64
N ALA A 51 12.02 -0.18 17.40
CA ALA A 51 12.74 -0.57 16.19
C ALA A 51 11.94 -0.29 14.92
N ILE A 52 10.64 -0.63 14.91
CA ILE A 52 9.76 -0.36 13.77
C ILE A 52 9.59 1.15 13.54
N SER A 53 9.33 1.94 14.61
CA SER A 53 9.16 3.39 14.49
C SER A 53 10.41 4.13 14.01
N SER A 54 11.60 3.55 14.23
CA SER A 54 12.85 4.10 13.69
C SER A 54 13.08 3.73 12.22
N ALA A 55 12.52 2.61 11.74
CA ALA A 55 12.73 2.09 10.40
C ALA A 55 11.64 2.50 9.40
N ILE A 56 10.42 2.76 9.87
CA ILE A 56 9.23 3.04 9.04
C ILE A 56 8.58 4.33 9.53
N SER A 57 8.43 5.30 8.62
CA SER A 57 7.88 6.63 8.95
C SER A 57 6.35 6.66 8.89
N ARG A 58 5.71 5.86 8.01
CA ARG A 58 4.26 5.76 7.85
C ARG A 58 3.85 4.41 7.26
N GLY A 59 2.56 4.09 7.34
CA GLY A 59 2.00 2.84 6.85
C GLY A 59 1.35 2.03 7.97
N HIS A 60 0.52 1.07 7.61
CA HIS A 60 0.04 0.07 8.55
C HIS A 60 1.00 -1.12 8.54
N VAL A 61 1.48 -1.50 9.72
CA VAL A 61 2.48 -2.55 9.93
C VAL A 61 1.85 -3.67 10.74
N ASP A 62 1.66 -4.83 10.12
CA ASP A 62 1.36 -6.08 10.83
C ASP A 62 2.66 -6.83 11.11
N LEU A 63 2.93 -7.12 12.37
CA LEU A 63 4.04 -7.95 12.80
C LEU A 63 3.52 -9.23 13.45
N PHE A 64 4.04 -10.36 13.01
CA PHE A 64 3.78 -11.69 13.56
C PHE A 64 5.07 -12.25 14.12
N LEU A 65 5.03 -12.67 15.38
CA LEU A 65 6.12 -13.41 16.00
C LEU A 65 5.67 -14.84 16.24
N THR A 66 6.45 -15.79 15.73
CA THR A 66 6.25 -17.23 15.99
C THR A 66 7.46 -17.77 16.72
N TYR A 67 7.22 -18.50 17.79
CA TYR A 67 8.23 -19.17 18.58
C TYR A 67 8.01 -20.69 18.53
N GLU A 68 9.06 -21.42 18.21
CA GLU A 68 9.07 -22.87 18.18
C GLU A 68 10.26 -23.37 18.98
N GLN A 69 10.04 -24.35 19.85
CA GLN A 69 11.06 -25.05 20.60
C GLN A 69 11.13 -26.47 20.12
N THR A 70 12.28 -26.84 19.53
CA THR A 70 12.52 -28.19 18.97
C THR A 70 13.17 -29.11 19.98
N ALA A 71 13.76 -28.58 21.08
CA ALA A 71 14.29 -29.37 22.13
C ALA A 71 13.14 -30.12 22.82
N VAL A 72 13.31 -31.43 23.02
CA VAL A 72 12.40 -32.21 23.83
C VAL A 72 12.48 -31.61 25.23
N ASP A 73 11.42 -30.89 25.58
CA ASP A 73 11.26 -30.31 26.90
C ASP A 73 11.09 -31.52 27.86
N GLU A 74 12.18 -31.89 28.49
CA GLU A 74 12.18 -32.84 29.62
C GLU A 74 11.51 -32.21 30.85
N GLY A 75 10.46 -31.38 30.61
CA GLY A 75 9.73 -30.70 31.66
C GLY A 75 9.32 -31.70 32.73
N ALA A 76 9.78 -31.48 33.94
CA ALA A 76 9.37 -32.28 35.08
C ALA A 76 7.84 -32.10 35.24
N TYR A 77 7.14 -33.23 35.35
CA TYR A 77 5.74 -33.19 35.75
C TYR A 77 5.67 -33.11 37.27
N THR A 78 5.07 -32.03 37.74
CA THR A 78 4.77 -31.87 39.17
C THR A 78 3.38 -32.40 39.44
N VAL A 79 3.26 -33.27 40.46
CA VAL A 79 1.98 -33.83 40.86
C VAL A 79 1.55 -33.21 42.17
N ASP A 80 0.39 -32.54 42.17
CA ASP A 80 -0.22 -32.03 43.41
C ASP A 80 -0.95 -33.20 44.11
N CYS A 81 -0.18 -33.87 44.99
CA CYS A 81 -0.69 -34.99 45.76
C CYS A 81 -1.76 -34.58 46.79
N GLU A 82 -1.77 -33.33 47.26
CA GLU A 82 -2.76 -32.83 48.19
C GLU A 82 -4.10 -32.62 47.49
N LEU A 83 -4.09 -32.01 46.30
CA LEU A 83 -5.25 -31.87 45.44
C LEU A 83 -5.83 -33.24 45.05
N ALA A 84 -4.97 -34.15 44.65
CA ALA A 84 -5.37 -35.52 44.29
C ALA A 84 -6.03 -36.26 45.45
N ALA A 85 -5.49 -36.13 46.69
CA ALA A 85 -6.07 -36.71 47.91
C ALA A 85 -7.44 -36.08 48.26
N ASN A 86 -7.60 -34.77 48.04
CA ASN A 86 -8.86 -34.10 48.23
C ASN A 86 -9.95 -34.58 47.28
N TYR A 87 -9.61 -34.82 46.02
CA TYR A 87 -10.55 -35.41 45.03
C TYR A 87 -10.95 -36.82 45.41
N LEU A 88 -10.02 -37.63 45.88
CA LEU A 88 -10.30 -39.02 46.34
C LEU A 88 -11.22 -39.02 47.60
N ALA A 89 -10.96 -38.13 48.54
CA ALA A 89 -11.79 -37.98 49.72
C ALA A 89 -13.21 -37.51 49.39
N ALA A 90 -13.34 -36.58 48.43
CA ALA A 90 -14.62 -36.12 47.92
C ALA A 90 -15.42 -37.23 47.22
N ALA A 91 -14.75 -38.05 46.39
CA ALA A 91 -15.35 -39.19 45.73
C ALA A 91 -15.85 -40.25 46.75
N ASN A 92 -15.07 -40.58 47.78
CA ASN A 92 -15.49 -41.48 48.82
C ASN A 92 -16.69 -40.94 49.62
N LYS A 93 -16.73 -39.64 49.93
CA LYS A 93 -17.85 -38.99 50.61
C LYS A 93 -19.13 -39.05 49.72
N LEU A 94 -18.99 -38.83 48.43
CA LEU A 94 -20.08 -38.92 47.48
C LEU A 94 -20.62 -40.35 47.39
N ALA A 95 -19.75 -41.37 47.28
CA ALA A 95 -20.09 -42.77 47.21
C ALA A 95 -20.89 -43.20 48.48
N LEU A 96 -20.48 -42.78 49.68
CA LEU A 96 -21.19 -43.03 50.94
C LEU A 96 -22.55 -42.37 50.97
N ALA A 97 -22.67 -41.16 50.44
CA ALA A 97 -23.94 -40.41 50.45
C ALA A 97 -24.95 -40.92 49.39
N THR A 98 -24.51 -41.47 48.28
CA THR A 98 -25.35 -41.90 47.16
C THR A 98 -25.54 -43.41 47.08
N GLY A 99 -24.76 -44.18 47.78
CA GLY A 99 -24.74 -45.68 47.69
C GLY A 99 -24.09 -46.19 46.40
N LEU A 100 -23.42 -45.37 45.62
CA LEU A 100 -22.69 -45.79 44.42
C LEU A 100 -21.30 -46.26 44.80
N GLU A 101 -20.76 -47.22 44.03
CA GLU A 101 -19.35 -47.60 44.20
C GLU A 101 -18.41 -46.49 43.68
N ASN A 102 -17.32 -46.28 44.46
CA ASN A 102 -16.26 -45.37 44.01
C ASN A 102 -15.36 -46.08 42.98
N ASP A 103 -15.53 -45.74 41.70
CA ASP A 103 -14.72 -46.27 40.59
C ASP A 103 -13.60 -45.33 40.15
N LEU A 104 -13.22 -44.35 41.01
CA LEU A 104 -12.18 -43.38 40.73
C LEU A 104 -10.81 -44.07 40.63
N THR A 105 -10.30 -44.14 39.41
CA THR A 105 -9.00 -44.75 39.12
C THR A 105 -7.88 -43.71 39.09
N LEU A 106 -6.62 -44.14 39.19
CA LEU A 106 -5.45 -43.28 39.03
C LEU A 106 -5.48 -42.51 37.68
N SER A 107 -5.90 -43.24 36.61
CA SER A 107 -6.03 -42.62 35.28
C SER A 107 -7.10 -41.53 35.22
N SER A 108 -8.14 -41.59 36.06
CA SER A 108 -9.16 -40.53 36.18
C SER A 108 -8.61 -39.33 36.95
N ILE A 109 -7.86 -39.57 38.04
CA ILE A 109 -7.23 -38.50 38.84
C ILE A 109 -6.19 -37.72 38.02
N LEU A 110 -5.38 -38.41 37.20
CA LEU A 110 -4.37 -37.78 36.35
C LEU A 110 -4.98 -36.86 35.25
N LYS A 111 -6.27 -37.01 34.95
CA LYS A 111 -7.00 -36.15 33.98
C LYS A 111 -7.65 -34.95 34.64
N VAL A 112 -7.66 -34.88 35.97
CA VAL A 112 -8.22 -33.72 36.69
C VAL A 112 -7.30 -32.53 36.47
N PRO A 113 -7.84 -31.36 36.09
CA PRO A 113 -7.04 -30.15 35.93
C PRO A 113 -6.22 -29.87 37.20
N ASP A 114 -5.01 -29.39 37.01
CA ASP A 114 -4.05 -28.95 38.04
C ASP A 114 -3.50 -30.08 38.94
N VAL A 115 -3.98 -31.30 38.86
CA VAL A 115 -3.37 -32.47 39.58
C VAL A 115 -2.00 -32.84 39.00
N VAL A 116 -1.88 -32.77 37.67
CA VAL A 116 -0.60 -32.91 36.99
C VAL A 116 -0.34 -31.70 36.18
N THR A 117 0.67 -30.94 36.58
CA THR A 117 1.12 -29.76 35.88
C THR A 117 2.49 -30.01 35.28
N LYS A 118 2.72 -29.54 34.07
CA LYS A 118 4.04 -29.53 33.47
C LYS A 118 4.75 -28.26 33.94
N GLU A 119 5.87 -28.42 34.65
CA GLU A 119 6.71 -27.29 34.96
C GLU A 119 7.22 -26.68 33.63
N GLN A 120 6.82 -25.46 33.36
CA GLN A 120 7.45 -24.71 32.30
C GLN A 120 8.86 -24.33 32.77
N ALA A 121 9.87 -24.74 32.02
CA ALA A 121 11.22 -24.26 32.26
C ALA A 121 11.24 -22.75 32.26
N VAL A 122 11.87 -22.14 33.25
CA VAL A 122 12.07 -20.68 33.29
C VAL A 122 12.88 -20.32 32.04
N GLU A 123 12.25 -19.73 31.08
CA GLU A 123 12.94 -19.30 29.86
C GLU A 123 13.79 -18.06 30.18
N ASP A 124 14.99 -18.04 29.60
CA ASP A 124 15.87 -16.87 29.68
C ASP A 124 15.28 -15.74 28.79
N GLU A 125 14.60 -14.81 29.45
CA GLU A 125 13.96 -13.66 28.80
C GLU A 125 14.98 -12.77 28.07
N ASP A 126 16.19 -12.65 28.57
CA ASP A 126 17.23 -11.83 27.95
C ASP A 126 17.70 -12.47 26.63
N LEU A 127 17.91 -13.78 26.63
CA LEU A 127 18.24 -14.54 25.40
C LEU A 127 17.12 -14.45 24.36
N LEU A 128 15.87 -14.63 24.79
CA LEU A 128 14.71 -14.52 23.89
C LEU A 128 14.53 -13.10 23.35
N ALA A 129 14.79 -12.07 24.16
CA ALA A 129 14.78 -10.68 23.71
C ALA A 129 15.84 -10.40 22.65
N GLU A 130 17.07 -10.89 22.88
CA GLU A 130 18.17 -10.73 21.93
C GLU A 130 17.87 -11.42 20.59
N MET A 131 17.43 -12.69 20.62
CA MET A 131 17.03 -13.42 19.43
C MET A 131 15.88 -12.76 18.69
N THR A 132 14.91 -12.18 19.42
CA THR A 132 13.77 -11.47 18.82
C THR A 132 14.24 -10.21 18.09
N VAL A 133 15.14 -9.42 18.70
CA VAL A 133 15.70 -8.22 18.08
C VAL A 133 16.54 -8.58 16.84
N GLU A 134 17.33 -9.64 16.89
CA GLU A 134 18.07 -10.12 15.71
C GLU A 134 17.13 -10.54 14.57
N ALA A 135 16.09 -11.33 14.88
CA ALA A 135 15.08 -11.74 13.90
C ALA A 135 14.33 -10.55 13.31
N LEU A 136 13.99 -9.57 14.16
CA LEU A 136 13.32 -8.32 13.74
C LEU A 136 14.21 -7.51 12.78
N ASN A 137 15.49 -7.34 13.10
CA ASN A 137 16.43 -6.61 12.26
C ASN A 137 16.58 -7.30 10.89
N ALA A 138 16.70 -8.63 10.86
CA ALA A 138 16.74 -9.40 9.62
C ALA A 138 15.44 -9.24 8.80
N ALA A 139 14.28 -9.23 9.47
CA ALA A 139 12.99 -8.99 8.81
C ALA A 139 12.90 -7.56 8.23
N LEU A 140 13.38 -6.55 8.96
CA LEU A 140 13.39 -5.14 8.50
C LEU A 140 14.33 -4.94 7.30
N GLU A 141 15.49 -5.57 7.26
CA GLU A 141 16.40 -5.53 6.10
C GLU A 141 15.76 -6.16 4.86
N ASN A 142 15.12 -7.32 5.01
CA ASN A 142 14.41 -7.97 3.92
C ASN A 142 13.22 -7.12 3.43
N LEU A 143 12.46 -6.51 4.35
CA LEU A 143 11.39 -5.58 4.03
C LEU A 143 11.92 -4.38 3.24
N LYS A 144 13.01 -3.76 3.69
CA LYS A 144 13.64 -2.62 3.02
C LYS A 144 14.04 -2.96 1.59
N THR A 145 14.73 -4.08 1.41
CA THR A 145 15.15 -4.58 0.09
C THR A 145 13.96 -4.81 -0.85
N MET A 146 12.88 -5.40 -0.32
CA MET A 146 11.65 -5.60 -1.11
C MET A 146 11.01 -4.28 -1.51
N ARG A 147 10.88 -3.32 -0.57
CA ARG A 147 10.30 -1.99 -0.82
C ARG A 147 11.12 -1.17 -1.82
N GLU A 148 12.45 -1.28 -1.78
CA GLU A 148 13.34 -0.66 -2.78
C GLU A 148 13.10 -1.23 -4.17
N ARG A 149 13.08 -2.55 -4.30
CA ARG A 149 12.85 -3.23 -5.58
C ARG A 149 11.48 -2.87 -6.17
N GLU A 150 10.45 -2.88 -5.35
CA GLU A 150 9.09 -2.50 -5.77
C GLU A 150 9.01 -1.02 -6.13
N GLY A 151 9.66 -0.13 -5.35
CA GLY A 151 9.75 1.30 -5.64
C GLY A 151 10.40 1.59 -7.00
N LEU A 152 11.47 0.87 -7.36
CA LEU A 152 12.10 0.97 -8.68
C LEU A 152 11.17 0.51 -9.80
N ALA A 153 10.40 -0.55 -9.59
CA ALA A 153 9.42 -1.02 -10.58
C ALA A 153 8.29 0.01 -10.77
N LEU A 154 7.78 0.61 -9.68
CA LEU A 154 6.79 1.68 -9.74
C LEU A 154 7.30 2.92 -10.46
N LYS A 155 8.55 3.32 -10.20
CA LYS A 155 9.22 4.43 -10.91
C LYS A 155 9.26 4.19 -12.41
N ALA A 156 9.68 3.00 -12.84
CA ALA A 156 9.74 2.63 -14.26
C ALA A 156 8.35 2.64 -14.92
N ASP A 157 7.34 2.14 -14.22
CA ASP A 157 5.95 2.12 -14.71
C ASP A 157 5.38 3.54 -14.86
N ILE A 158 5.59 4.42 -13.87
CA ILE A 158 5.16 5.83 -13.95
C ILE A 158 5.91 6.57 -15.07
N SER A 159 7.23 6.36 -15.23
CA SER A 159 7.99 6.94 -16.34
C SER A 159 7.39 6.58 -17.70
N LYS A 160 7.03 5.31 -17.90
CA LYS A 160 6.38 4.87 -19.15
C LYS A 160 5.02 5.55 -19.38
N LYS A 161 4.23 5.76 -18.31
CA LYS A 161 2.95 6.48 -18.43
C LYS A 161 3.16 7.94 -18.79
N LEU A 162 4.20 8.58 -18.23
CA LEU A 162 4.56 9.95 -18.61
C LEU A 162 4.99 10.04 -20.08
N ASP A 163 5.70 9.03 -20.61
CA ASP A 163 6.08 9.00 -22.01
C ASP A 163 4.83 8.83 -22.92
N ASN A 164 3.87 8.00 -22.51
CA ASN A 164 2.60 7.87 -23.22
C ASN A 164 1.81 9.20 -23.23
N ILE A 165 1.71 9.88 -22.10
CA ILE A 165 1.05 11.20 -21.97
C ILE A 165 1.75 12.22 -22.87
N ALA A 166 3.08 12.27 -22.85
CA ALA A 166 3.86 13.19 -23.68
C ALA A 166 3.61 12.91 -25.19
N SER A 167 3.56 11.65 -25.59
CA SER A 167 3.26 11.28 -26.98
C SER A 167 1.86 11.72 -27.41
N CYS A 168 0.85 11.51 -26.57
CA CYS A 168 -0.50 12.01 -26.84
C CYS A 168 -0.55 13.54 -26.95
N LEU A 169 0.24 14.22 -26.10
CA LEU A 169 0.30 15.69 -26.10
C LEU A 169 0.94 16.25 -27.38
N GLU A 170 1.97 15.58 -27.92
CA GLU A 170 2.53 15.96 -29.22
C GLU A 170 1.51 15.83 -30.34
N ILE A 171 0.70 14.76 -30.36
CA ILE A 171 -0.40 14.61 -31.32
C ILE A 171 -1.42 15.74 -31.18
N ILE A 172 -1.78 16.14 -29.96
CA ILE A 172 -2.68 17.26 -29.69
C ILE A 172 -2.10 18.56 -30.28
N LYS A 173 -0.80 18.82 -30.09
CA LYS A 173 -0.09 20.00 -30.65
C LYS A 173 -0.17 20.05 -32.18
N GLU A 174 -0.09 18.91 -32.84
CA GLU A 174 -0.19 18.85 -34.31
C GLU A 174 -1.61 19.18 -34.81
N PHE A 175 -2.65 18.74 -34.09
CA PHE A 175 -4.05 18.98 -34.50
C PHE A 175 -4.59 20.33 -34.06
N ALA A 176 -4.11 20.93 -32.97
CA ALA A 176 -4.64 22.18 -32.43
C ALA A 176 -4.75 23.33 -33.48
N PRO A 177 -3.73 23.61 -34.32
CA PRO A 177 -3.86 24.64 -35.36
C PRO A 177 -4.89 24.29 -36.43
N GLN A 178 -5.11 23.00 -36.70
CA GLN A 178 -6.04 22.55 -37.74
C GLN A 178 -7.51 22.77 -37.36
N VAL A 179 -7.83 22.74 -36.07
CA VAL A 179 -9.21 22.93 -35.55
C VAL A 179 -9.84 24.22 -36.02
N VAL A 180 -9.10 25.33 -35.96
CA VAL A 180 -9.57 26.65 -36.41
C VAL A 180 -9.74 26.70 -37.93
N GLU A 181 -8.82 26.08 -38.66
CA GLU A 181 -8.87 26.03 -40.11
C GLU A 181 -10.05 25.16 -40.60
N ASP A 182 -10.25 23.98 -39.98
CA ASP A 182 -11.39 23.11 -40.27
C ASP A 182 -12.73 23.81 -39.99
N TYR A 183 -12.82 24.55 -38.86
CA TYR A 183 -14.00 25.36 -38.54
C TYR A 183 -14.26 26.46 -39.60
N ARG A 184 -13.22 27.22 -39.99
CA ARG A 184 -13.30 28.24 -41.00
C ARG A 184 -13.84 27.69 -42.32
N ASN A 185 -13.30 26.52 -42.75
CA ASN A 185 -13.72 25.88 -44.00
C ASN A 185 -15.16 25.38 -43.94
N ALA A 186 -15.55 24.73 -42.80
CA ALA A 186 -16.92 24.27 -42.59
C ALA A 186 -17.93 25.45 -42.55
N LEU A 187 -17.56 26.57 -41.90
CA LEU A 187 -18.41 27.78 -41.84
C LEU A 187 -18.58 28.40 -43.22
N ASN A 188 -17.49 28.51 -43.99
CA ASN A 188 -17.56 29.02 -45.37
C ASN A 188 -18.46 28.14 -46.27
N ALA A 189 -18.36 26.81 -46.16
CA ALA A 189 -19.21 25.90 -46.91
C ALA A 189 -20.70 26.09 -46.58
N ARG A 190 -21.06 26.21 -45.27
CA ARG A 190 -22.43 26.44 -44.84
C ARG A 190 -22.98 27.79 -45.31
N ILE A 191 -22.17 28.84 -45.28
CA ILE A 191 -22.57 30.16 -45.76
C ILE A 191 -22.86 30.14 -47.27
N ALA A 192 -22.01 29.45 -48.04
CA ALA A 192 -22.19 29.31 -49.49
C ALA A 192 -23.46 28.55 -49.88
N GLU A 193 -23.97 27.66 -49.02
CA GLU A 193 -25.27 26.99 -49.24
C GLU A 193 -26.49 27.90 -49.03
N VAL A 194 -26.37 28.92 -48.21
CA VAL A 194 -27.53 29.75 -47.76
C VAL A 194 -27.54 31.14 -48.37
N VAL A 195 -26.38 31.71 -48.76
CA VAL A 195 -26.22 33.10 -49.18
C VAL A 195 -25.41 33.17 -50.47
N SER A 196 -25.81 34.07 -51.38
CA SER A 196 -25.01 34.32 -52.59
C SER A 196 -23.64 34.91 -52.22
N PRO A 197 -22.56 34.56 -52.94
CA PRO A 197 -21.19 34.99 -52.63
C PRO A 197 -21.01 36.52 -52.52
N THR A 198 -21.82 37.28 -53.22
CA THR A 198 -21.79 38.76 -53.20
C THR A 198 -22.42 39.37 -51.93
N GLN A 199 -23.08 38.58 -51.08
CA GLN A 199 -23.75 39.04 -49.88
C GLN A 199 -23.02 38.64 -48.58
N VAL A 200 -21.88 37.99 -48.70
CA VAL A 200 -21.10 37.57 -47.55
C VAL A 200 -20.30 38.74 -46.98
N ASP A 201 -20.54 39.07 -45.71
CA ASP A 201 -19.74 40.03 -44.97
C ASP A 201 -18.48 39.37 -44.47
N MET A 202 -17.36 39.60 -45.19
CA MET A 202 -16.04 39.01 -44.88
C MET A 202 -15.50 39.50 -43.54
N GLN A 203 -15.84 40.70 -43.08
CA GLN A 203 -15.39 41.23 -41.80
C GLN A 203 -16.09 40.49 -40.64
N ARG A 204 -17.36 40.23 -40.77
CA ARG A 204 -18.14 39.45 -39.80
C ARG A 204 -17.68 38.01 -39.73
N LEU A 205 -17.38 37.39 -40.88
CA LEU A 205 -16.81 36.04 -40.94
C LEU A 205 -15.46 35.96 -40.22
N ALA A 206 -14.56 36.93 -40.47
CA ALA A 206 -13.26 36.99 -39.82
C ALA A 206 -13.39 37.15 -38.30
N THR A 207 -14.37 37.97 -37.83
CA THR A 207 -14.65 38.15 -36.41
C THR A 207 -15.13 36.83 -35.77
N GLU A 208 -16.02 36.09 -36.43
CA GLU A 208 -16.55 34.81 -35.91
C GLU A 208 -15.45 33.75 -35.80
N VAL A 209 -14.57 33.67 -36.82
CA VAL A 209 -13.42 32.76 -36.79
C VAL A 209 -12.44 33.13 -35.67
N ALA A 210 -12.20 34.42 -35.44
CA ALA A 210 -11.34 34.89 -34.35
C ALA A 210 -11.92 34.54 -32.97
N LEU A 211 -13.22 34.77 -32.74
CA LEU A 211 -13.89 34.37 -31.49
C LEU A 211 -13.83 32.85 -31.25
N TYR A 212 -14.01 32.08 -32.33
CA TYR A 212 -13.86 30.62 -32.23
C TYR A 212 -12.44 30.20 -31.91
N ALA A 213 -11.42 30.84 -32.53
CA ALA A 213 -10.01 30.57 -32.27
C ALA A 213 -9.67 30.83 -30.78
N ASP A 214 -10.14 31.95 -30.21
CA ASP A 214 -9.96 32.24 -28.79
C ASP A 214 -10.62 31.19 -27.89
N HIS A 215 -11.82 30.75 -28.26
CA HIS A 215 -12.53 29.73 -27.51
C HIS A 215 -11.81 28.38 -27.53
N CYS A 216 -11.18 28.00 -28.65
CA CYS A 216 -10.46 26.72 -28.85
C CYS A 216 -8.98 26.81 -28.50
N ALA A 217 -8.49 27.97 -28.02
CA ALA A 217 -7.07 28.12 -27.62
C ALA A 217 -6.74 27.22 -26.44
N ILE A 218 -5.77 26.29 -26.65
CA ILE A 218 -5.31 25.32 -25.65
C ILE A 218 -3.80 25.35 -25.43
N ASP A 219 -3.11 26.35 -25.97
CA ASP A 219 -1.65 26.47 -25.93
C ASP A 219 -1.13 26.60 -24.49
N GLU A 220 -1.87 27.31 -23.64
CA GLU A 220 -1.53 27.48 -22.23
C GLU A 220 -1.61 26.13 -21.48
N GLU A 221 -2.68 25.39 -21.66
CA GLU A 221 -2.90 24.07 -21.06
C GLU A 221 -1.83 23.06 -21.53
N ILE A 222 -1.49 23.09 -22.79
CA ILE A 222 -0.40 22.25 -23.37
C ILE A 222 0.94 22.61 -22.70
N THR A 223 1.25 23.89 -22.56
CA THR A 223 2.48 24.35 -21.92
C THR A 223 2.54 23.97 -20.46
N ARG A 224 1.42 24.13 -19.72
CA ARG A 224 1.30 23.74 -18.31
C ARG A 224 1.47 22.22 -18.15
N LEU A 225 0.77 21.43 -18.97
CA LEU A 225 0.85 19.96 -18.90
C LEU A 225 2.27 19.48 -19.22
N THR A 226 2.96 20.09 -20.20
CA THR A 226 4.37 19.81 -20.50
C THR A 226 5.26 20.08 -19.28
N THR A 227 5.04 21.22 -18.60
CA THR A 227 5.78 21.59 -17.39
C THR A 227 5.52 20.60 -16.25
N HIS A 228 4.28 20.17 -16.06
CA HIS A 228 3.93 19.20 -15.04
C HIS A 228 4.56 17.84 -15.31
N ILE A 229 4.65 17.40 -16.59
CA ILE A 229 5.39 16.18 -16.97
C ILE A 229 6.86 16.28 -16.54
N ALA A 230 7.52 17.40 -16.83
CA ALA A 230 8.91 17.62 -16.44
C ALA A 230 9.08 17.60 -14.91
N ASN A 231 8.17 18.25 -14.18
CA ASN A 231 8.19 18.27 -12.71
C ASN A 231 7.98 16.87 -12.13
N MET A 232 7.07 16.08 -12.69
CA MET A 232 6.85 14.71 -12.23
C MET A 232 8.10 13.83 -12.47
N ARG A 233 8.77 13.97 -13.61
CA ARG A 233 10.05 13.27 -13.88
C ARG A 233 11.12 13.67 -12.87
N ALA A 234 11.21 14.96 -12.51
CA ALA A 234 12.15 15.43 -11.50
C ALA A 234 11.85 14.84 -10.10
N LEU A 235 10.57 14.71 -9.73
CA LEU A 235 10.19 14.06 -8.47
C LEU A 235 10.55 12.57 -8.44
N LEU A 236 10.49 11.87 -9.57
CA LEU A 236 10.89 10.46 -9.65
C LEU A 236 12.39 10.25 -9.39
N GLU A 237 13.23 11.28 -9.57
CA GLU A 237 14.67 11.24 -9.29
C GLU A 237 15.03 11.77 -7.88
N ALA A 238 14.07 12.31 -7.13
CA ALA A 238 14.33 12.89 -5.82
C ALA A 238 14.56 11.80 -4.75
N ASP A 239 15.45 12.08 -3.79
CA ASP A 239 15.74 11.20 -2.66
C ASP A 239 14.88 11.50 -1.41
N GLU A 240 13.87 12.34 -1.55
CA GLU A 240 12.95 12.73 -0.47
C GLU A 240 11.57 12.08 -0.65
N PRO A 241 10.73 12.00 0.41
CA PRO A 241 9.36 11.53 0.29
C PRO A 241 8.53 12.39 -0.67
N VAL A 242 8.11 11.81 -1.79
CA VAL A 242 7.48 12.54 -2.91
C VAL A 242 5.97 12.35 -3.04
N GLY A 243 5.37 11.40 -2.34
CA GLY A 243 3.98 10.98 -2.55
C GLY A 243 2.97 12.12 -2.58
N ARG A 244 3.01 13.09 -1.62
CA ARG A 244 2.09 14.24 -1.61
C ARG A 244 2.28 15.19 -2.80
N LYS A 245 3.55 15.37 -3.23
CA LYS A 245 3.87 16.22 -4.38
C LYS A 245 3.37 15.58 -5.67
N MET A 246 3.49 14.25 -5.76
CA MET A 246 2.96 13.47 -6.89
C MET A 246 1.43 13.53 -6.96
N ASP A 247 0.74 13.36 -5.84
CA ASP A 247 -0.72 13.49 -5.77
C ASP A 247 -1.20 14.88 -6.26
N PHE A 248 -0.51 15.93 -5.86
CA PHE A 248 -0.81 17.28 -6.35
C PHE A 248 -0.62 17.39 -7.87
N LEU A 249 0.52 16.90 -8.40
CA LEU A 249 0.77 16.94 -9.83
C LEU A 249 -0.26 16.12 -10.63
N VAL A 250 -0.67 14.97 -10.12
CA VAL A 250 -1.74 14.16 -10.75
C VAL A 250 -3.06 14.94 -10.85
N GLN A 251 -3.39 15.76 -9.84
CA GLN A 251 -4.56 16.63 -9.88
C GLN A 251 -4.41 17.72 -10.95
N GLU A 252 -3.23 18.35 -11.06
CA GLU A 252 -2.95 19.34 -12.11
C GLU A 252 -2.98 18.71 -13.52
N PHE A 253 -2.42 17.49 -13.70
CA PHE A 253 -2.58 16.74 -14.95
C PHE A 253 -4.05 16.59 -15.36
N ASN A 254 -4.89 16.16 -14.41
CA ASN A 254 -6.34 16.03 -14.65
C ASN A 254 -7.00 17.35 -15.01
N ARG A 255 -6.64 18.43 -14.33
CA ARG A 255 -7.17 19.77 -14.56
C ARG A 255 -6.87 20.25 -15.98
N GLU A 256 -5.58 20.24 -16.37
CA GLU A 256 -5.18 20.71 -17.70
C GLU A 256 -5.77 19.82 -18.80
N THR A 257 -5.77 18.50 -18.60
CA THR A 257 -6.37 17.55 -19.56
C THR A 257 -7.88 17.77 -19.72
N ASN A 258 -8.60 18.06 -18.64
CA ASN A 258 -10.03 18.39 -18.71
C ASN A 258 -10.29 19.68 -19.50
N THR A 259 -9.46 20.71 -19.28
CA THR A 259 -9.57 21.98 -19.97
C THR A 259 -9.30 21.83 -21.47
N ILE A 260 -8.25 21.07 -21.84
CA ILE A 260 -7.99 20.73 -23.26
C ILE A 260 -9.22 20.03 -23.86
N GLY A 261 -9.78 19.04 -23.17
CA GLY A 261 -10.94 18.30 -23.67
C GLY A 261 -12.21 19.13 -23.83
N SER A 262 -12.41 20.16 -22.98
CA SER A 262 -13.58 21.03 -23.06
C SER A 262 -13.47 22.13 -24.12
N LYS A 263 -12.23 22.58 -24.41
CA LYS A 263 -11.97 23.66 -25.36
C LYS A 263 -11.79 23.17 -26.80
N ALA A 264 -11.13 22.03 -27.00
CA ALA A 264 -10.63 21.63 -28.32
C ALA A 264 -11.70 21.35 -29.38
N ASN A 265 -12.90 20.93 -28.99
CA ASN A 265 -14.06 20.65 -29.88
C ASN A 265 -13.70 19.84 -31.16
N ASP A 266 -12.76 18.92 -31.05
CA ASP A 266 -12.28 18.07 -32.15
C ASP A 266 -12.20 16.59 -31.69
N MET A 267 -12.70 15.67 -32.52
CA MET A 267 -12.74 14.24 -32.18
C MET A 267 -11.35 13.60 -32.08
N ARG A 268 -10.39 14.08 -32.89
CA ARG A 268 -9.00 13.58 -32.88
C ARG A 268 -8.34 13.94 -31.56
N ILE A 269 -8.51 15.18 -31.10
CA ILE A 269 -8.01 15.68 -29.80
C ILE A 269 -8.74 15.00 -28.66
N THR A 270 -10.05 14.83 -28.75
CA THR A 270 -10.85 14.12 -27.72
C THR A 270 -10.35 12.69 -27.51
N GLY A 271 -9.97 11.99 -28.58
CA GLY A 271 -9.38 10.66 -28.50
C GLY A 271 -8.08 10.64 -27.67
N GLN A 272 -7.20 11.63 -27.89
CA GLN A 272 -5.95 11.74 -27.13
C GLN A 272 -6.20 12.14 -25.67
N VAL A 273 -7.14 13.05 -25.42
CA VAL A 273 -7.55 13.44 -24.06
C VAL A 273 -8.04 12.24 -23.26
N LEU A 274 -8.83 11.35 -23.86
CA LEU A 274 -9.28 10.12 -23.18
C LEU A 274 -8.11 9.17 -22.90
N ALA A 275 -7.15 9.06 -23.82
CA ALA A 275 -5.94 8.26 -23.60
C ALA A 275 -5.11 8.82 -22.44
N ILE A 276 -4.90 10.15 -22.41
CA ILE A 276 -4.20 10.83 -21.31
C ILE A 276 -4.90 10.60 -19.97
N LYS A 277 -6.23 10.76 -19.90
CA LYS A 277 -7.00 10.52 -18.67
C LYS A 277 -6.83 9.10 -18.15
N ASN A 278 -6.81 8.11 -19.02
CA ASN A 278 -6.60 6.72 -18.64
C ASN A 278 -5.20 6.49 -18.05
N GLU A 279 -4.15 7.09 -18.63
CA GLU A 279 -2.80 7.00 -18.08
C GLU A 279 -2.67 7.75 -16.74
N ILE A 280 -3.32 8.91 -16.59
CA ILE A 280 -3.35 9.67 -15.33
C ILE A 280 -3.99 8.84 -14.21
N GLU A 281 -5.11 8.16 -14.47
CA GLU A 281 -5.78 7.35 -13.45
C GLU A 281 -4.91 6.17 -13.00
N LYS A 282 -4.29 5.46 -13.95
CA LYS A 282 -3.31 4.41 -13.63
C LYS A 282 -2.12 4.95 -12.84
N MET A 283 -1.64 6.16 -13.17
CA MET A 283 -0.54 6.80 -12.45
C MET A 283 -0.96 7.20 -11.04
N ARG A 284 -2.21 7.66 -10.83
CA ARG A 284 -2.76 7.99 -9.52
C ARG A 284 -2.77 6.79 -8.58
N GLU A 285 -3.18 5.62 -9.08
CA GLU A 285 -3.18 4.36 -8.31
C GLU A 285 -1.76 3.97 -7.86
N GLN A 286 -0.76 4.15 -8.73
CA GLN A 286 0.62 3.82 -8.40
C GLN A 286 1.27 4.85 -7.47
N ALA A 287 1.02 6.13 -7.68
CA ALA A 287 1.55 7.21 -6.85
C ALA A 287 1.11 7.09 -5.39
N ALA A 288 -0.09 6.57 -5.14
CA ALA A 288 -0.60 6.32 -3.80
C ALA A 288 0.25 5.31 -2.99
N ASN A 289 1.05 4.46 -3.66
CA ASN A 289 1.88 3.43 -3.02
C ASN A 289 3.35 3.84 -2.87
N ILE A 290 3.71 5.09 -3.19
CA ILE A 290 5.09 5.59 -3.16
C ILE A 290 5.36 6.43 -1.92
N GLU A 291 6.53 6.18 -1.32
CA GLU A 291 7.11 6.95 -0.22
C GLU A 291 8.45 7.56 -0.61
#